data_da433b345baf5d23d1658511b50544e0
#
_entry.id   da433b345baf5d23d1658511b50544e0
#
_cell.length_a   1.000
_cell.length_b   1.000
_cell.length_c   1.000
_cell.angle_alpha   90.00
_cell.angle_beta   90.00
_cell.angle_gamma   90.00
#
_symmetry.space_group_name_H-M   'P 1'
#
loop_
_entity.id
_entity.type
_entity.pdbx_description
1 polymer ?
#
loop_
_entity_poly.entity_id
_entity_poly.type
_entity_poly.pdbx_seq_one_letter_code
_entity_poly.pdbx_strand_id
1 'polypeptide(L)'
;MTAEWVFRHWYGSGHTFVIYTQYNSMEDFHKDPDIANENIKAKINATEDTNEKESLWKEWTEYRSFSNAHSDEVRVAYSATGFYQLEETDFDIPFTMVVGKYNSSGKWGEMGKAFFDWRIKNSVDNRSSMSGGVSYHFMGKSSEVEVWQCYTNLVEFAKAVTAKNSESEVASKARKTFWNLVDGAHEDQIYVHIGHVNMEKGIFDLAGKDR
;
A
#
# COMPACT_ATOMS: atom_id res chain seq x y z
N MET A 1 -13.36 -6.82 -3.58
CA MET A 1 -12.34 -6.22 -2.70
C MET A 1 -12.05 -7.14 -1.52
N THR A 2 -10.79 -7.35 -1.16
CA THR A 2 -10.37 -8.19 0.00
C THR A 2 -9.70 -7.37 1.10
N ALA A 3 -9.16 -6.21 0.77
CA ALA A 3 -8.61 -5.25 1.72
C ALA A 3 -8.51 -3.87 1.07
N GLU A 4 -8.55 -2.83 1.89
CA GLU A 4 -8.29 -1.46 1.45
C GLU A 4 -7.64 -0.66 2.58
N TRP A 5 -6.56 0.02 2.26
CA TRP A 5 -5.83 0.92 3.15
C TRP A 5 -5.70 2.29 2.54
N VAL A 6 -5.82 3.33 3.37
CA VAL A 6 -5.67 4.73 2.96
C VAL A 6 -4.46 5.35 3.63
N PHE A 7 -3.62 5.96 2.83
CA PHE A 7 -2.39 6.61 3.25
C PHE A 7 -2.37 8.08 2.83
N ARG A 8 -1.81 8.92 3.68
CA ARG A 8 -1.52 10.32 3.38
C ARG A 8 -0.02 10.50 3.11
N HIS A 9 0.29 11.23 2.05
CA HIS A 9 1.67 11.57 1.70
C HIS A 9 2.35 12.40 2.81
N TRP A 10 3.61 12.10 3.05
CA TRP A 10 4.42 12.83 4.02
C TRP A 10 5.68 13.40 3.39
N TYR A 11 6.52 12.58 2.72
CA TYR A 11 7.78 13.01 2.10
C TYR A 11 8.04 12.32 0.77
N GLY A 12 8.85 12.98 -0.09
CA GLY A 12 9.23 12.50 -1.41
C GLY A 12 8.26 12.94 -2.51
N SER A 13 8.32 12.28 -3.67
CA SER A 13 7.34 12.42 -4.73
C SER A 13 6.05 11.66 -4.37
N GLY A 14 4.94 11.98 -5.01
CA GLY A 14 3.72 11.20 -4.85
C GLY A 14 2.44 12.03 -4.78
N HIS A 15 1.33 11.32 -4.62
CA HIS A 15 0.00 11.89 -4.51
C HIS A 15 -0.32 12.28 -3.06
N THR A 16 -1.23 13.23 -2.84
CA THR A 16 -1.67 13.64 -1.50
C THR A 16 -2.22 12.47 -0.70
N PHE A 17 -3.02 11.61 -1.35
CA PHE A 17 -3.51 10.35 -0.80
C PHE A 17 -3.19 9.21 -1.75
N VAL A 18 -2.93 8.05 -1.18
CA VAL A 18 -2.82 6.79 -1.90
C VAL A 18 -3.77 5.79 -1.23
N ILE A 19 -4.57 5.14 -2.05
CA ILE A 19 -5.49 4.09 -1.65
C ILE A 19 -4.99 2.80 -2.26
N TYR A 20 -4.63 1.83 -1.42
CA TYR A 20 -4.28 0.48 -1.85
C TYR A 20 -5.47 -0.42 -1.67
N THR A 21 -6.10 -0.80 -2.77
CA THR A 21 -7.22 -1.73 -2.77
C THR A 21 -6.78 -3.08 -3.32
N GLN A 22 -7.08 -4.15 -2.62
CA GLN A 22 -6.67 -5.50 -2.97
C GLN A 22 -7.85 -6.33 -3.48
N TYR A 23 -7.60 -7.11 -4.53
CA TYR A 23 -8.55 -8.03 -5.16
C TYR A 23 -7.91 -9.40 -5.35
N ASN A 24 -8.73 -10.45 -5.33
CA ASN A 24 -8.27 -11.80 -5.66
C ASN A 24 -8.15 -12.03 -7.18
N SER A 25 -8.86 -11.25 -7.98
CA SER A 25 -8.90 -11.40 -9.43
C SER A 25 -9.17 -10.08 -10.15
N MET A 26 -8.83 -10.04 -11.44
CA MET A 26 -9.20 -8.93 -12.33
C MET A 26 -10.73 -8.84 -12.52
N GLU A 27 -11.44 -9.94 -12.42
CA GLU A 27 -12.91 -9.94 -12.50
C GLU A 27 -13.52 -9.20 -11.31
N ASP A 28 -13.02 -9.45 -10.08
CA ASP A 28 -13.45 -8.74 -8.88
C ASP A 28 -13.13 -7.24 -8.99
N PHE A 29 -11.95 -6.90 -9.45
CA PHE A 29 -11.56 -5.50 -9.70
C PHE A 29 -12.52 -4.78 -10.66
N HIS A 30 -12.91 -5.43 -11.76
CA HIS A 30 -13.83 -4.83 -12.74
C HIS A 30 -15.24 -4.63 -12.22
N LYS A 31 -15.72 -5.51 -11.35
CA LYS A 31 -17.09 -5.45 -10.82
C LYS A 31 -17.24 -4.50 -9.63
N ASP A 32 -16.18 -4.30 -8.87
CA ASP A 32 -16.24 -3.59 -7.58
C ASP A 32 -16.74 -2.13 -7.70
N PRO A 33 -16.29 -1.31 -8.69
CA PRO A 33 -16.76 0.07 -8.81
C PRO A 33 -18.26 0.18 -9.05
N ASP A 34 -18.84 -0.71 -9.85
CA ASP A 34 -20.27 -0.73 -10.13
C ASP A 34 -21.06 -1.16 -8.90
N ILE A 35 -20.62 -2.22 -8.23
CA ILE A 35 -21.22 -2.71 -6.98
C ILE A 35 -21.16 -1.63 -5.89
N ALA A 36 -20.01 -0.97 -5.71
CA ALA A 36 -19.85 0.08 -4.73
C ALA A 36 -20.78 1.28 -5.01
N ASN A 37 -20.86 1.73 -6.26
CA ASN A 37 -21.76 2.80 -6.67
C ASN A 37 -23.24 2.45 -6.44
N GLU A 38 -23.66 1.23 -6.77
CA GLU A 38 -25.03 0.75 -6.56
C GLU A 38 -25.37 0.68 -5.07
N ASN A 39 -24.47 0.14 -4.26
CA ASN A 39 -24.67 0.01 -2.81
C ASN A 39 -24.79 1.39 -2.13
N ILE A 40 -23.93 2.35 -2.49
CA ILE A 40 -23.99 3.71 -1.94
C ILE A 40 -25.31 4.37 -2.30
N LYS A 41 -25.71 4.35 -3.58
CA LYS A 41 -26.98 4.92 -4.02
C LYS A 41 -28.18 4.25 -3.35
N ALA A 42 -28.17 2.93 -3.20
CA ALA A 42 -29.22 2.19 -2.53
C ALA A 42 -29.34 2.63 -1.06
N LYS A 43 -28.21 2.75 -0.34
CA LYS A 43 -28.15 3.22 1.03
C LYS A 43 -28.72 4.63 1.19
N ILE A 44 -28.27 5.57 0.34
CA ILE A 44 -28.78 6.96 0.35
C ILE A 44 -30.28 6.99 0.06
N ASN A 45 -30.77 6.22 -0.92
CA ASN A 45 -32.18 6.17 -1.27
C ASN A 45 -33.05 5.55 -0.18
N ALA A 46 -32.54 4.63 0.60
CA ALA A 46 -33.22 4.00 1.73
C ALA A 46 -33.30 4.89 2.99
N THR A 47 -32.54 5.99 3.05
CA THR A 47 -32.59 6.95 4.16
C THR A 47 -33.93 7.68 4.16
N GLU A 48 -34.69 7.57 5.27
CA GLU A 48 -36.03 8.15 5.39
C GLU A 48 -35.99 9.63 5.73
N ASP A 49 -35.04 10.07 6.57
CA ASP A 49 -34.88 11.47 6.92
C ASP A 49 -34.39 12.27 5.71
N THR A 50 -35.19 13.27 5.33
CA THR A 50 -34.92 14.08 4.14
C THR A 50 -33.63 14.89 4.25
N ASN A 51 -33.34 15.46 5.43
CA ASN A 51 -32.16 16.28 5.65
C ASN A 51 -30.89 15.42 5.61
N GLU A 52 -30.94 14.24 6.25
CA GLU A 52 -29.83 13.29 6.22
C GLU A 52 -29.59 12.79 4.78
N LYS A 53 -30.63 12.47 4.05
CA LYS A 53 -30.54 12.04 2.63
C LYS A 53 -29.90 13.10 1.74
N GLU A 54 -30.30 14.37 1.89
CA GLU A 54 -29.69 15.49 1.17
C GLU A 54 -28.21 15.67 1.52
N SER A 55 -27.84 15.53 2.81
CA SER A 55 -26.45 15.57 3.26
C SER A 55 -25.62 14.46 2.61
N LEU A 56 -26.11 13.22 2.63
CA LEU A 56 -25.43 12.07 2.03
C LEU A 56 -25.25 12.23 0.51
N TRP A 57 -26.27 12.78 -0.20
CA TRP A 57 -26.14 13.08 -1.62
C TRP A 57 -25.10 14.17 -1.90
N LYS A 58 -25.02 15.18 -1.05
CA LYS A 58 -24.00 16.23 -1.15
C LYS A 58 -22.60 15.65 -0.93
N GLU A 59 -22.41 14.88 0.12
CA GLU A 59 -21.13 14.22 0.44
C GLU A 59 -20.69 13.28 -0.68
N TRP A 60 -21.62 12.49 -1.24
CA TRP A 60 -21.34 11.63 -2.38
C TRP A 60 -20.92 12.42 -3.62
N THR A 61 -21.59 13.54 -3.89
CA THR A 61 -21.27 14.41 -5.04
C THR A 61 -19.88 15.05 -4.84
N GLU A 62 -19.57 15.48 -3.64
CA GLU A 62 -18.27 16.04 -3.28
C GLU A 62 -17.16 14.99 -3.43
N TYR A 63 -17.34 13.79 -2.87
CA TYR A 63 -16.42 12.68 -3.05
C TYR A 63 -16.14 12.39 -4.53
N ARG A 64 -17.19 12.31 -5.34
CA ARG A 64 -17.04 12.09 -6.79
C ARG A 64 -16.29 13.20 -7.51
N SER A 65 -16.29 14.41 -6.99
CA SER A 65 -15.55 15.51 -7.62
C SER A 65 -14.04 15.28 -7.59
N PHE A 66 -13.54 14.55 -6.61
CA PHE A 66 -12.12 14.17 -6.51
C PHE A 66 -11.70 13.14 -7.57
N SER A 67 -12.65 12.42 -8.17
CA SER A 67 -12.35 11.43 -9.21
C SER A 67 -11.71 12.02 -10.47
N ASN A 68 -11.86 13.32 -10.71
CA ASN A 68 -11.22 14.01 -11.84
C ASN A 68 -9.73 14.30 -11.63
N ALA A 69 -9.23 14.11 -10.41
CA ALA A 69 -7.84 14.38 -10.01
C ALA A 69 -7.10 13.12 -9.52
N HIS A 70 -7.56 11.93 -9.89
CA HIS A 70 -6.91 10.67 -9.54
C HIS A 70 -6.22 10.03 -10.75
N SER A 71 -5.32 9.11 -10.45
CA SER A 71 -4.74 8.18 -11.41
C SER A 71 -4.74 6.78 -10.81
N ASP A 72 -5.04 5.80 -11.64
CA ASP A 72 -5.07 4.40 -11.24
C ASP A 72 -3.84 3.66 -11.75
N GLU A 73 -3.36 2.77 -10.92
CA GLU A 73 -2.27 1.87 -11.22
C GLU A 73 -2.64 0.45 -10.76
N VAL A 74 -2.62 -0.50 -11.67
CA VAL A 74 -2.86 -1.90 -11.34
C VAL A 74 -1.52 -2.62 -11.23
N ARG A 75 -1.33 -3.31 -10.12
CA ARG A 75 -0.12 -4.08 -9.83
C ARG A 75 -0.46 -5.52 -9.47
N VAL A 76 0.49 -6.41 -9.72
CA VAL A 76 0.38 -7.83 -9.33
C VAL A 76 1.34 -8.08 -8.16
N ALA A 77 0.84 -8.72 -7.11
CA ALA A 77 1.64 -9.21 -6.00
C ALA A 77 1.60 -10.73 -5.98
N TYR A 78 2.78 -11.37 -5.93
CA TYR A 78 2.88 -12.82 -5.85
C TYR A 78 2.91 -13.28 -4.39
N SER A 79 2.26 -14.38 -4.07
CA SER A 79 2.13 -14.92 -2.71
C SER A 79 3.46 -15.07 -1.96
N ALA A 80 4.55 -15.35 -2.69
CA ALA A 80 5.88 -15.55 -2.08
C ALA A 80 6.58 -14.26 -1.65
N THR A 81 6.21 -13.09 -2.21
CA THR A 81 6.91 -11.82 -1.97
C THR A 81 5.99 -10.62 -1.84
N GLY A 82 4.70 -10.79 -2.14
CA GLY A 82 3.76 -9.68 -2.25
C GLY A 82 3.38 -9.04 -0.92
N PHE A 83 3.38 -9.84 0.16
CA PHE A 83 3.10 -9.34 1.49
C PHE A 83 3.75 -10.25 2.54
N TYR A 84 4.51 -9.66 3.46
CA TYR A 84 5.17 -10.37 4.53
C TYR A 84 5.06 -9.61 5.86
N GLN A 85 4.58 -10.29 6.89
CA GLN A 85 4.41 -9.77 8.24
C GLN A 85 4.53 -10.89 9.28
N LEU A 86 4.70 -10.52 10.54
CA LEU A 86 4.51 -11.45 11.65
C LEU A 86 3.02 -11.53 12.00
N GLU A 87 2.58 -12.67 12.55
CA GLU A 87 1.17 -12.92 12.90
C GLU A 87 0.60 -11.89 13.89
N GLU A 88 1.44 -11.44 14.84
CA GLU A 88 1.07 -10.48 15.87
C GLU A 88 1.10 -9.01 15.40
N THR A 89 1.28 -8.73 14.11
CA THR A 89 1.39 -7.35 13.61
C THR A 89 0.05 -6.62 13.73
N ASP A 90 0.07 -5.50 14.45
CA ASP A 90 -1.08 -4.62 14.64
C ASP A 90 -1.09 -3.52 13.57
N PHE A 91 -2.12 -3.50 12.75
CA PHE A 91 -2.34 -2.49 11.72
C PHE A 91 -3.37 -1.42 12.12
N ASP A 92 -3.97 -1.53 13.31
CA ASP A 92 -4.92 -0.54 13.82
C ASP A 92 -4.23 0.66 14.50
N ILE A 93 -3.05 1.00 14.02
CA ILE A 93 -2.28 2.17 14.46
C ILE A 93 -1.92 3.05 13.26
N PRO A 94 -1.69 4.35 13.44
CA PRO A 94 -0.98 5.14 12.44
C PRO A 94 0.46 4.63 12.33
N PHE A 95 0.85 4.16 11.15
CA PHE A 95 2.21 3.71 10.88
C PHE A 95 2.78 4.39 9.63
N THR A 96 4.10 4.37 9.50
CA THR A 96 4.82 4.95 8.36
C THR A 96 5.06 3.86 7.32
N MET A 97 4.64 4.11 6.08
CA MET A 97 4.98 3.26 4.93
C MET A 97 6.01 3.97 4.06
N VAL A 98 7.10 3.29 3.76
CA VAL A 98 8.14 3.74 2.83
C VAL A 98 8.03 2.92 1.56
N VAL A 99 7.89 3.60 0.43
CA VAL A 99 7.72 3.00 -0.89
C VAL A 99 8.90 3.37 -1.76
N GLY A 100 9.48 2.40 -2.44
CA GLY A 100 10.49 2.60 -3.48
C GLY A 100 9.97 2.08 -4.83
N LYS A 101 10.11 2.89 -5.88
CA LYS A 101 9.68 2.55 -7.25
C LYS A 101 10.90 2.46 -8.16
N TYR A 102 11.09 1.31 -8.80
CA TYR A 102 12.29 0.97 -9.56
C TYR A 102 11.95 0.43 -10.94
N ASN A 103 12.78 0.77 -11.93
CA ASN A 103 12.83 0.06 -13.20
C ASN A 103 14.00 -0.93 -13.20
N SER A 104 13.86 -2.02 -13.95
CA SER A 104 14.86 -3.06 -14.02
C SER A 104 15.51 -3.15 -15.40
N SER A 105 16.70 -3.72 -15.46
CA SER A 105 17.37 -4.10 -16.72
C SER A 105 16.75 -5.34 -17.37
N GLY A 106 15.39 -5.47 -17.36
CA GLY A 106 14.64 -6.57 -17.97
C GLY A 106 14.44 -7.79 -17.08
N LYS A 107 14.78 -7.72 -15.78
CA LYS A 107 14.64 -8.83 -14.82
C LYS A 107 13.88 -8.41 -13.56
N TRP A 108 12.73 -7.79 -13.75
CA TRP A 108 11.91 -7.26 -12.67
C TRP A 108 11.57 -8.28 -11.57
N GLY A 109 11.25 -9.54 -11.92
CA GLY A 109 10.93 -10.58 -10.94
C GLY A 109 12.14 -10.99 -10.09
N GLU A 110 13.35 -11.08 -10.69
CA GLU A 110 14.59 -11.36 -9.97
C GLU A 110 14.94 -10.18 -9.05
N MET A 111 14.77 -8.95 -9.54
CA MET A 111 15.01 -7.73 -8.77
C MET A 111 14.10 -7.64 -7.54
N GLY A 112 12.79 -7.82 -7.72
CA GLY A 112 11.85 -7.77 -6.61
C GLY A 112 12.10 -8.86 -5.56
N LYS A 113 12.38 -10.11 -6.01
CA LYS A 113 12.77 -11.17 -5.09
C LYS A 113 14.06 -10.84 -4.34
N ALA A 114 15.05 -10.26 -5.00
CA ALA A 114 16.29 -9.86 -4.36
C ALA A 114 16.06 -8.79 -3.29
N PHE A 115 15.17 -7.81 -3.53
CA PHE A 115 14.79 -6.83 -2.50
C PHE A 115 14.08 -7.51 -1.31
N PHE A 116 13.17 -8.41 -1.59
CA PHE A 116 12.45 -9.16 -0.56
C PHE A 116 13.42 -9.94 0.34
N ASP A 117 14.32 -10.72 -0.25
CA ASP A 117 15.30 -11.54 0.48
C ASP A 117 16.34 -10.69 1.24
N TRP A 118 16.74 -9.56 0.65
CA TRP A 118 17.70 -8.65 1.27
C TRP A 118 17.09 -7.87 2.43
N ARG A 119 15.95 -7.21 2.15
CA ARG A 119 15.47 -6.13 3.01
C ARG A 119 14.22 -6.53 3.78
N ILE A 120 13.15 -6.96 3.09
CA ILE A 120 11.84 -7.14 3.71
C ILE A 120 11.88 -8.27 4.74
N LYS A 121 12.22 -9.46 4.29
CA LYS A 121 12.22 -10.64 5.17
C LYS A 121 13.08 -10.43 6.42
N ASN A 122 14.30 -9.96 6.25
CA ASN A 122 15.19 -9.73 7.37
C ASN A 122 14.69 -8.69 8.36
N SER A 123 14.14 -7.57 7.87
CA SER A 123 13.67 -6.48 8.74
C SER A 123 12.40 -6.86 9.51
N VAL A 124 11.51 -7.63 8.92
CA VAL A 124 10.31 -8.14 9.59
C VAL A 124 10.68 -9.21 10.62
N ASP A 125 11.52 -10.19 10.24
CA ASP A 125 11.95 -11.27 11.14
C ASP A 125 12.67 -10.75 12.40
N ASN A 126 13.47 -9.68 12.26
CA ASN A 126 14.17 -9.05 13.38
C ASN A 126 13.39 -7.89 14.03
N ARG A 127 12.11 -7.69 13.64
CA ARG A 127 11.20 -6.67 14.19
C ARG A 127 11.66 -5.22 14.00
N SER A 128 12.53 -4.94 13.04
CA SER A 128 12.91 -3.58 12.67
C SER A 128 11.94 -2.92 11.69
N SER A 129 11.04 -3.70 11.07
CA SER A 129 9.84 -3.23 10.37
C SER A 129 8.63 -4.09 10.74
N MET A 130 7.43 -3.58 10.54
CA MET A 130 6.17 -4.27 10.85
C MET A 130 5.80 -5.26 9.76
N SER A 131 5.98 -4.84 8.52
CA SER A 131 5.61 -5.60 7.33
C SER A 131 6.32 -5.04 6.10
N GLY A 132 6.18 -5.72 4.99
CA GLY A 132 6.65 -5.24 3.69
C GLY A 132 6.23 -6.16 2.57
N GLY A 133 6.44 -5.70 1.34
CA GLY A 133 6.08 -6.47 0.17
C GLY A 133 6.65 -5.91 -1.12
N VAL A 134 6.44 -6.67 -2.18
CA VAL A 134 6.84 -6.33 -3.54
C VAL A 134 5.65 -6.51 -4.47
N SER A 135 5.42 -5.53 -5.31
CA SER A 135 4.43 -5.60 -6.38
C SER A 135 5.05 -5.23 -7.72
N TYR A 136 4.43 -5.69 -8.78
CA TYR A 136 4.91 -5.55 -10.15
C TYR A 136 3.87 -4.86 -11.02
N HIS A 137 4.33 -3.95 -11.86
CA HIS A 137 3.47 -3.22 -12.79
C HIS A 137 2.67 -4.17 -13.69
N PHE A 138 1.37 -3.89 -13.83
CA PHE A 138 0.49 -4.58 -14.74
C PHE A 138 -0.21 -3.62 -15.71
N MET A 139 -0.81 -2.54 -15.20
CA MET A 139 -1.47 -1.51 -16.00
C MET A 139 -1.29 -0.12 -15.37
N GLY A 140 -1.41 0.93 -16.20
CA GLY A 140 -1.22 2.31 -15.79
C GLY A 140 0.19 2.83 -16.13
N LYS A 141 0.56 3.99 -15.58
CA LYS A 141 1.87 4.61 -15.79
C LYS A 141 2.69 4.53 -14.51
N SER A 142 3.57 3.56 -14.42
CA SER A 142 4.39 3.35 -13.23
C SER A 142 5.68 2.60 -13.52
N SER A 143 6.56 2.54 -12.51
CA SER A 143 7.77 1.73 -12.52
C SER A 143 7.46 0.23 -12.47
N GLU A 144 8.35 -0.59 -13.02
CA GLU A 144 8.16 -2.04 -13.12
C GLU A 144 8.02 -2.74 -11.77
N VAL A 145 8.80 -2.31 -10.77
CA VAL A 145 8.82 -2.90 -9.42
C VAL A 145 8.55 -1.81 -8.38
N GLU A 146 7.61 -2.07 -7.53
CA GLU A 146 7.36 -1.31 -6.31
C GLU A 146 7.66 -2.18 -5.11
N VAL A 147 8.42 -1.63 -4.18
CA VAL A 147 8.73 -2.25 -2.90
C VAL A 147 8.22 -1.35 -1.80
N TRP A 148 7.69 -1.92 -0.75
CA TRP A 148 7.22 -1.15 0.39
C TRP A 148 7.55 -1.82 1.71
N GLN A 149 7.75 -1.00 2.75
CA GLN A 149 7.95 -1.45 4.12
C GLN A 149 7.21 -0.53 5.09
N CYS A 150 6.63 -1.12 6.11
CA CYS A 150 5.92 -0.41 7.16
C CYS A 150 6.71 -0.41 8.47
N TYR A 151 6.71 0.73 9.13
CA TYR A 151 7.39 0.98 10.40
C TYR A 151 6.40 1.63 11.37
N THR A 152 6.48 1.35 12.65
CA THR A 152 5.57 1.95 13.65
C THR A 152 5.60 3.47 13.63
N ASN A 153 6.70 4.08 13.23
CA ASN A 153 6.86 5.52 13.03
C ASN A 153 8.14 5.85 12.26
N LEU A 154 8.33 7.13 11.93
CA LEU A 154 9.50 7.61 11.18
C LEU A 154 10.84 7.42 11.94
N VAL A 155 10.81 7.44 13.28
CA VAL A 155 12.03 7.21 14.09
C VAL A 155 12.50 5.76 13.95
N GLU A 156 11.59 4.80 13.96
CA GLU A 156 11.93 3.39 13.76
C GLU A 156 12.42 3.12 12.33
N PHE A 157 11.85 3.78 11.33
CA PHE A 157 12.43 3.79 9.98
C PHE A 157 13.87 4.30 9.96
N ALA A 158 14.12 5.48 10.56
CA ALA A 158 15.45 6.07 10.61
C ALA A 158 16.46 5.15 11.32
N LYS A 159 16.08 4.52 12.41
CA LYS A 159 16.91 3.52 13.11
C LYS A 159 17.20 2.30 12.21
N ALA A 160 16.18 1.77 11.53
CA ALA A 160 16.35 0.60 10.67
C ALA A 160 17.29 0.82 9.48
N VAL A 161 17.29 2.04 8.89
CA VAL A 161 18.16 2.36 7.75
C VAL A 161 19.59 2.77 8.15
N THR A 162 19.76 3.24 9.40
CA THR A 162 21.08 3.67 9.91
C THR A 162 21.77 2.59 10.77
N ALA A 163 21.06 1.53 11.11
CA ALA A 163 21.61 0.44 11.90
C ALA A 163 22.80 -0.23 11.18
N LYS A 164 23.95 -0.28 11.86
CA LYS A 164 25.13 -1.02 11.41
C LYS A 164 25.02 -2.49 11.79
N ASN A 165 24.01 -3.17 11.27
CA ASN A 165 23.86 -4.60 11.52
C ASN A 165 24.82 -5.39 10.60
N SER A 166 25.40 -6.46 11.11
CA SER A 166 26.14 -7.42 10.29
C SER A 166 25.15 -8.09 9.32
N GLU A 167 25.24 -7.74 8.06
CA GLU A 167 24.43 -8.34 7.02
C GLU A 167 24.87 -9.79 6.79
N SER A 168 23.93 -10.73 6.75
CA SER A 168 24.23 -12.11 6.40
C SER A 168 24.79 -12.21 4.97
N GLU A 169 25.53 -13.26 4.66
CA GLU A 169 26.05 -13.49 3.31
C GLU A 169 24.93 -13.55 2.28
N VAL A 170 23.81 -14.18 2.63
CA VAL A 170 22.59 -14.27 1.78
C VAL A 170 22.02 -12.89 1.51
N ALA A 171 21.83 -12.07 2.53
CA ALA A 171 21.31 -10.71 2.38
C ALA A 171 22.27 -9.83 1.58
N SER A 172 23.58 -9.94 1.81
CA SER A 172 24.60 -9.20 1.07
C SER A 172 24.59 -9.56 -0.42
N LYS A 173 24.46 -10.85 -0.75
CA LYS A 173 24.32 -11.30 -2.14
C LYS A 173 23.04 -10.77 -2.78
N ALA A 174 21.92 -10.87 -2.09
CA ALA A 174 20.63 -10.37 -2.57
C ALA A 174 20.65 -8.85 -2.80
N ARG A 175 21.28 -8.07 -1.89
CA ARG A 175 21.47 -6.63 -2.06
C ARG A 175 22.28 -6.30 -3.32
N LYS A 176 23.39 -7.01 -3.57
CA LYS A 176 24.20 -6.83 -4.78
C LYS A 176 23.39 -7.15 -6.04
N THR A 177 22.62 -8.24 -6.01
CA THR A 177 21.73 -8.62 -7.11
C THR A 177 20.71 -7.52 -7.39
N PHE A 178 20.04 -7.00 -6.37
CA PHE A 178 19.06 -5.94 -6.51
C PHE A 178 19.67 -4.71 -7.22
N TRP A 179 20.75 -4.16 -6.67
CA TRP A 179 21.36 -2.94 -7.21
C TRP A 179 21.97 -3.11 -8.60
N ASN A 180 22.43 -4.31 -8.95
CA ASN A 180 22.92 -4.63 -10.29
C ASN A 180 21.79 -4.70 -11.34
N LEU A 181 20.54 -4.88 -10.90
CA LEU A 181 19.38 -4.97 -11.77
C LEU A 181 18.60 -3.66 -11.88
N VAL A 182 18.82 -2.70 -10.98
CA VAL A 182 18.20 -1.37 -11.06
C VAL A 182 18.68 -0.65 -12.31
N ASP A 183 17.74 -0.13 -13.10
CA ASP A 183 17.99 0.65 -14.31
C ASP A 183 17.47 2.08 -14.14
N GLY A 184 18.40 3.03 -14.23
CA GLY A 184 18.11 4.44 -14.11
C GLY A 184 17.81 4.93 -12.69
N ALA A 185 17.09 6.04 -12.60
CA ALA A 185 16.68 6.64 -11.35
C ALA A 185 15.50 5.87 -10.71
N HIS A 186 15.40 5.95 -9.39
CA HIS A 186 14.26 5.44 -8.64
C HIS A 186 13.56 6.59 -7.90
N GLU A 187 12.35 6.33 -7.46
CA GLU A 187 11.57 7.24 -6.63
C GLU A 187 11.37 6.65 -5.25
N ASP A 188 11.50 7.49 -4.22
CA ASP A 188 11.18 7.14 -2.84
C ASP A 188 10.04 8.04 -2.34
N GLN A 189 9.09 7.41 -1.63
CA GLN A 189 7.90 8.05 -1.12
C GLN A 189 7.67 7.60 0.32
N ILE A 190 7.24 8.52 1.19
CA ILE A 190 6.89 8.21 2.57
C ILE A 190 5.45 8.62 2.82
N TYR A 191 4.65 7.70 3.33
CA TYR A 191 3.25 7.85 3.64
C TYR A 191 2.96 7.51 5.09
N VAL A 192 1.87 8.07 5.60
CA VAL A 192 1.32 7.71 6.91
C VAL A 192 -0.02 7.03 6.70
N HIS A 193 -0.19 5.86 7.30
CA HIS A 193 -1.47 5.16 7.37
C HIS A 193 -2.47 5.97 8.17
N ILE A 194 -3.65 6.23 7.60
CA ILE A 194 -4.72 7.00 8.24
C ILE A 194 -5.96 6.16 8.54
N GLY A 195 -6.06 4.98 7.94
CA GLY A 195 -7.17 4.06 8.19
C GLY A 195 -7.29 3.00 7.12
N HIS A 196 -8.18 2.07 7.35
CA HIS A 196 -8.46 0.96 6.47
C HIS A 196 -9.93 0.54 6.53
N VAL A 197 -10.38 -0.20 5.53
CA VAL A 197 -11.71 -0.79 5.56
C VAL A 197 -11.71 -2.05 6.42
N ASN A 198 -12.52 -2.04 7.47
CA ASN A 198 -12.83 -3.25 8.23
C ASN A 198 -13.76 -4.13 7.41
N MET A 199 -13.21 -5.19 6.82
CA MET A 199 -13.94 -6.05 5.89
C MET A 199 -15.10 -6.83 6.55
N GLU A 200 -15.04 -7.09 7.85
CA GLU A 200 -16.09 -7.79 8.57
C GLU A 200 -17.30 -6.88 8.84
N LYS A 201 -17.02 -5.63 9.19
CA LYS A 201 -18.07 -4.63 9.52
C LYS A 201 -18.53 -3.82 8.31
N GLY A 202 -17.77 -3.81 7.23
CA GLY A 202 -18.03 -2.99 6.04
C GLY A 202 -17.97 -1.49 6.31
N ILE A 203 -17.10 -1.06 7.24
CA ILE A 203 -16.91 0.35 7.62
C ILE A 203 -15.44 0.74 7.49
N PHE A 204 -15.20 2.04 7.32
CA PHE A 204 -13.85 2.59 7.38
C PHE A 204 -13.48 2.90 8.83
N ASP A 205 -12.41 2.26 9.31
CA ASP A 205 -11.84 2.51 10.63
C ASP A 205 -10.63 3.46 10.52
N LEU A 206 -10.67 4.58 11.26
CA LEU A 206 -9.52 5.46 11.38
C LEU A 206 -8.46 4.80 12.27
N ALA A 207 -7.21 4.82 11.82
CA ALA A 207 -6.10 4.24 12.55
C ALA A 207 -5.92 4.87 13.94
N GLY A 208 -5.92 4.05 14.97
CA GLY A 208 -5.76 4.47 16.36
C GLY A 208 -6.95 5.21 16.97
N LYS A 209 -8.13 5.15 16.35
CA LYS A 209 -9.32 5.87 16.84
C LYS A 209 -9.73 5.48 18.28
N ASP A 210 -9.52 4.21 18.63
CA ASP A 210 -9.95 3.64 19.90
C ASP A 210 -8.80 3.50 20.93
N ARG A 211 -7.72 4.28 20.78
CA ARG A 211 -6.51 4.24 21.64
C ARG A 211 -6.17 5.58 22.26
#